data_2c2b558e35023f608d8534902f4aa72d
#
_entry.id   2c2b558e35023f608d8534902f4aa72d
#
_cell.length_a   1.000
_cell.length_b   1.000
_cell.length_c   1.000
_cell.angle_alpha   90.00
_cell.angle_beta   90.00
_cell.angle_gamma   90.00
#
_symmetry.space_group_name_H-M   'P 1'
#
loop_
_entity.id
_entity.type
_entity.pdbx_description
1 polymer ?
#
loop_
_entity_poly.entity_id
_entity_poly.type
_entity_poly.pdbx_seq_one_letter_code
_entity_poly.pdbx_strand_id
1 'polypeptide(L)'
;VRPWPLEHDRATGRWSVDLDMLGDLVNARTKLIAICNPNNPTGMRFDANMLDAIAEIADRHGTWVLADEIYRGAEFDGVETPTMWGRSPRVIVTNSLSKSYGLPGMRLGWMVAPPQTRDEFWLRHDYTTIAPNALADLVATWVLTHHRAPLLARAREILTGNFAHVSS
;
A
#
# COMPACT_ATOMS: atom_id res chain seq x y z
N VAL A 1 6.74 -0.35 -19.51
CA VAL A 1 6.12 -1.07 -18.38
C VAL A 1 6.14 -2.56 -18.71
N ARG A 2 6.54 -3.39 -17.75
CA ARG A 2 6.46 -4.85 -17.83
C ARG A 2 5.51 -5.31 -16.72
N PRO A 3 4.45 -6.07 -17.02
CA PRO A 3 3.58 -6.61 -15.99
C PRO A 3 4.29 -7.75 -15.24
N TRP A 4 4.07 -7.80 -13.94
CA TRP A 4 4.33 -8.94 -13.08
C TRP A 4 2.97 -9.52 -12.71
N PRO A 5 2.54 -10.61 -13.36
CA PRO A 5 1.20 -11.13 -13.25
C PRO A 5 0.94 -11.78 -11.90
N LEU A 6 -0.31 -11.66 -11.45
CA LEU A 6 -0.86 -12.47 -10.37
C LEU A 6 -1.38 -13.78 -10.97
N GLU A 7 -1.12 -14.89 -10.29
CA GLU A 7 -1.60 -16.20 -10.65
C GLU A 7 -2.79 -16.59 -9.79
N HIS A 8 -3.86 -17.09 -10.42
CA HIS A 8 -5.06 -17.54 -9.72
C HIS A 8 -5.15 -19.06 -9.73
N ASP A 9 -5.04 -19.67 -8.57
CA ASP A 9 -5.34 -21.09 -8.39
C ASP A 9 -6.86 -21.29 -8.29
N ARG A 10 -7.45 -21.86 -9.34
CA ARG A 10 -8.89 -22.10 -9.43
C ARG A 10 -9.40 -23.14 -8.43
N ALA A 11 -8.55 -24.06 -7.97
CA ALA A 11 -8.94 -25.09 -7.04
C ALA A 11 -9.09 -24.55 -5.62
N THR A 12 -8.22 -23.63 -5.22
CA THR A 12 -8.23 -23.02 -3.88
C THR A 12 -8.85 -21.63 -3.85
N GLY A 13 -9.06 -21.00 -5.03
CA GLY A 13 -9.51 -19.61 -5.13
C GLY A 13 -8.44 -18.60 -4.71
N ARG A 14 -7.20 -19.01 -4.50
CA ARG A 14 -6.13 -18.14 -4.01
C ARG A 14 -5.35 -17.49 -5.15
N TRP A 15 -4.90 -16.27 -4.86
CA TRP A 15 -3.98 -15.54 -5.71
C TRP A 15 -2.57 -15.64 -5.14
N SER A 16 -1.59 -15.76 -6.03
CA SER A 16 -0.16 -15.80 -5.72
C SER A 16 0.66 -15.00 -6.72
N VAL A 17 1.94 -14.84 -6.43
CA VAL A 17 2.94 -14.27 -7.35
C VAL A 17 4.13 -15.18 -7.41
N ASP A 18 4.81 -15.16 -8.54
CA ASP A 18 6.10 -15.82 -8.74
C ASP A 18 7.22 -14.78 -8.51
N LEU A 19 7.99 -14.94 -7.42
CA LEU A 19 9.11 -14.08 -7.06
C LEU A 19 10.33 -14.32 -7.96
N ASP A 20 10.51 -15.53 -8.50
CA ASP A 20 11.59 -15.82 -9.44
C ASP A 20 11.35 -15.09 -10.76
N MET A 21 10.09 -15.09 -11.23
CA MET A 21 9.67 -14.26 -12.37
C MET A 21 9.95 -12.77 -12.13
N LEU A 22 9.69 -12.24 -10.92
CA LEU A 22 10.05 -10.86 -10.60
C LEU A 22 11.56 -10.64 -10.73
N GLY A 23 12.36 -11.57 -10.22
CA GLY A 23 13.82 -11.56 -10.35
C GLY A 23 14.29 -11.46 -11.79
N ASP A 24 13.67 -12.21 -12.71
CA ASP A 24 13.97 -12.21 -14.13
C ASP A 24 13.53 -10.92 -14.86
N LEU A 25 12.45 -10.30 -14.39
CA LEU A 25 11.92 -9.06 -14.97
C LEU A 25 12.76 -7.82 -14.60
N VAL A 26 13.35 -7.82 -13.39
CA VAL A 26 14.10 -6.69 -12.86
C VAL A 26 15.55 -6.72 -13.37
N ASN A 27 16.03 -5.58 -13.84
CA ASN A 27 17.40 -5.42 -14.34
C ASN A 27 17.88 -3.96 -14.18
N ALA A 28 19.11 -3.66 -14.58
CA ALA A 28 19.72 -2.33 -14.42
C ALA A 28 18.92 -1.18 -15.09
N ARG A 29 17.99 -1.47 -16.00
CA ARG A 29 17.11 -0.47 -16.61
C ARG A 29 15.79 -0.30 -15.86
N THR A 30 15.50 -1.17 -14.92
CA THR A 30 14.28 -1.08 -14.10
C THR A 30 14.42 0.07 -13.10
N LYS A 31 13.52 1.02 -13.14
CA LYS A 31 13.55 2.20 -12.26
C LYS A 31 12.65 2.05 -11.05
N LEU A 32 11.54 1.32 -11.23
CA LEU A 32 10.50 1.22 -10.21
C LEU A 32 9.80 -0.13 -10.29
N ILE A 33 9.60 -0.76 -9.15
CA ILE A 33 8.65 -1.85 -8.93
C ILE A 33 7.45 -1.21 -8.22
N ALA A 34 6.25 -1.36 -8.79
CA ALA A 34 5.02 -0.86 -8.16
C ALA A 34 4.16 -2.03 -7.70
N ILE A 35 3.79 -2.04 -6.43
CA ILE A 35 2.92 -3.04 -5.82
C ILE A 35 1.76 -2.37 -5.08
N CYS A 36 0.64 -3.09 -4.93
CA CYS A 36 -0.46 -2.70 -4.08
C CYS A 36 -0.66 -3.79 -3.01
N ASN A 37 -0.59 -3.45 -1.73
CA ASN A 37 -0.61 -4.42 -0.64
C ASN A 37 -1.40 -3.92 0.58
N PRO A 38 -2.58 -4.48 0.85
CA PRO A 38 -3.34 -5.51 0.12
C PRO A 38 -3.71 -5.11 -1.31
N ASN A 39 -3.80 -6.10 -2.20
CA ASN A 39 -4.00 -5.85 -3.63
C ASN A 39 -5.46 -5.60 -3.98
N ASN A 40 -5.69 -4.61 -4.83
CA ASN A 40 -6.96 -4.37 -5.49
C ASN A 40 -6.86 -4.81 -6.97
N PRO A 41 -7.71 -5.71 -7.49
CA PRO A 41 -9.00 -6.15 -6.91
C PRO A 41 -8.96 -7.49 -6.17
N THR A 42 -7.84 -8.19 -6.14
CA THR A 42 -7.79 -9.62 -5.75
C THR A 42 -7.86 -9.87 -4.24
N GLY A 43 -7.56 -8.86 -3.42
CA GLY A 43 -7.42 -9.02 -1.97
C GLY A 43 -6.15 -9.78 -1.55
N MET A 44 -5.28 -10.17 -2.50
CA MET A 44 -4.02 -10.81 -2.17
C MET A 44 -3.17 -9.95 -1.26
N ARG A 45 -2.47 -10.58 -0.32
CA ARG A 45 -1.55 -9.93 0.60
C ARG A 45 -0.15 -10.51 0.45
N PHE A 46 0.84 -9.63 0.38
CA PHE A 46 2.24 -10.01 0.56
C PHE A 46 2.53 -10.15 2.06
N ASP A 47 3.06 -11.27 2.47
CA ASP A 47 3.59 -11.44 3.82
C ASP A 47 4.97 -10.79 3.98
N ALA A 48 5.54 -10.87 5.20
CA ALA A 48 6.82 -10.24 5.50
C ALA A 48 7.97 -10.81 4.66
N ASN A 49 8.00 -12.14 4.45
CA ASN A 49 9.06 -12.80 3.69
C ASN A 49 8.99 -12.42 2.20
N MET A 50 7.79 -12.32 1.65
CA MET A 50 7.59 -11.88 0.27
C MET A 50 8.04 -10.42 0.08
N LEU A 51 7.72 -9.53 1.04
CA LEU A 51 8.16 -8.14 0.98
C LEU A 51 9.68 -8.02 1.12
N ASP A 52 10.32 -8.83 1.96
CA ASP A 52 11.77 -8.88 2.09
C ASP A 52 12.43 -9.35 0.79
N ALA A 53 11.89 -10.40 0.14
CA ALA A 53 12.37 -10.87 -1.16
C ALA A 53 12.23 -9.80 -2.26
N ILE A 54 11.10 -9.06 -2.30
CA ILE A 54 10.91 -7.94 -3.22
C ILE A 54 11.95 -6.85 -2.98
N ALA A 55 12.24 -6.53 -1.71
CA ALA A 55 13.27 -5.56 -1.34
C ALA A 55 14.65 -5.99 -1.81
N GLU A 56 15.03 -7.24 -1.58
CA GLU A 56 16.31 -7.81 -2.02
C GLU A 56 16.46 -7.78 -3.56
N ILE A 57 15.39 -8.14 -4.30
CA ILE A 57 15.39 -8.08 -5.77
C ILE A 57 15.61 -6.63 -6.22
N ALA A 58 14.90 -5.68 -5.62
CA ALA A 58 15.02 -4.26 -5.94
C ALA A 58 16.43 -3.72 -5.65
N ASP A 59 17.00 -4.05 -4.49
CA ASP A 59 18.29 -3.55 -4.03
C ASP A 59 19.45 -4.04 -4.88
N ARG A 60 19.41 -5.28 -5.39
CA ARG A 60 20.42 -5.82 -6.32
C ARG A 60 20.62 -4.96 -7.56
N HIS A 61 19.59 -4.23 -7.99
CA HIS A 61 19.61 -3.41 -9.20
C HIS A 61 19.48 -1.92 -8.93
N GLY A 62 19.46 -1.50 -7.66
CA GLY A 62 19.25 -0.11 -7.27
C GLY A 62 17.87 0.44 -7.68
N THR A 63 16.87 -0.45 -7.78
CA THR A 63 15.50 -0.14 -8.19
C THR A 63 14.68 0.37 -7.02
N TRP A 64 13.80 1.34 -7.25
CA TRP A 64 12.83 1.81 -6.27
C TRP A 64 11.65 0.85 -6.13
N VAL A 65 11.06 0.79 -4.94
CA VAL A 65 9.78 0.12 -4.71
C VAL A 65 8.75 1.15 -4.28
N LEU A 66 7.65 1.24 -5.03
CA LEU A 66 6.46 2.00 -4.65
C LEU A 66 5.41 1.02 -4.16
N ALA A 67 5.06 1.08 -2.89
CA ALA A 67 4.04 0.26 -2.27
C ALA A 67 2.80 1.12 -1.98
N ASP A 68 1.69 0.84 -2.67
CA ASP A 68 0.40 1.41 -2.32
C ASP A 68 -0.25 0.57 -1.22
N GLU A 69 -0.28 1.11 0.00
CA GLU A 69 -0.83 0.46 1.19
C GLU A 69 -2.21 1.01 1.58
N ILE A 70 -2.94 1.57 0.62
CA ILE A 70 -4.22 2.26 0.88
C ILE A 70 -5.29 1.34 1.52
N TYR A 71 -5.19 0.03 1.34
CA TYR A 71 -6.11 -0.96 1.91
C TYR A 71 -5.60 -1.60 3.21
N ARG A 72 -4.38 -1.27 3.65
CA ARG A 72 -3.79 -1.76 4.89
C ARG A 72 -4.61 -1.30 6.09
N GLY A 73 -5.02 -2.26 6.94
CA GLY A 73 -5.91 -2.06 8.08
C GLY A 73 -7.38 -2.47 7.82
N ALA A 74 -7.74 -2.82 6.56
CA ALA A 74 -9.07 -3.29 6.19
C ALA A 74 -9.17 -4.83 6.09
N GLU A 75 -8.16 -5.56 6.52
CA GLU A 75 -8.09 -7.02 6.45
C GLU A 75 -9.21 -7.66 7.26
N PHE A 76 -9.91 -8.66 6.68
CA PHE A 76 -11.06 -9.33 7.31
C PHE A 76 -10.71 -10.08 8.58
N ASP A 77 -9.51 -10.67 8.64
CA ASP A 77 -9.00 -11.39 9.81
C ASP A 77 -8.50 -10.47 10.94
N GLY A 78 -8.47 -9.16 10.69
CA GLY A 78 -8.00 -8.17 11.64
C GLY A 78 -6.47 -8.12 11.80
N VAL A 79 -5.74 -8.96 11.09
CA VAL A 79 -4.27 -8.97 11.08
C VAL A 79 -3.78 -8.00 10.03
N GLU A 80 -3.26 -6.88 10.48
CA GLU A 80 -2.77 -5.83 9.59
C GLU A 80 -1.60 -6.32 8.75
N THR A 81 -1.69 -6.15 7.43
CA THR A 81 -0.64 -6.52 6.48
C THR A 81 0.67 -5.81 6.82
N PRO A 82 1.83 -6.48 6.76
CA PRO A 82 3.11 -5.83 7.01
C PRO A 82 3.38 -4.71 6.00
N THR A 83 4.05 -3.65 6.46
CA THR A 83 4.43 -2.54 5.58
C THR A 83 5.71 -2.85 4.81
N MET A 84 5.82 -2.29 3.61
CA MET A 84 7.07 -2.27 2.84
C MET A 84 8.09 -1.27 3.42
N TRP A 85 7.61 -0.27 4.20
CA TRP A 85 8.48 0.75 4.79
C TRP A 85 9.56 0.14 5.70
N GLY A 86 10.79 0.59 5.52
CA GLY A 86 11.95 0.17 6.31
C GLY A 86 12.64 -1.11 5.84
N ARG A 87 12.15 -1.76 4.75
CA ARG A 87 12.77 -3.00 4.22
C ARG A 87 13.89 -2.74 3.22
N SER A 88 13.93 -1.55 2.63
CA SER A 88 14.97 -1.09 1.72
C SER A 88 15.12 0.43 1.82
N PRO A 89 16.31 0.99 1.56
CA PRO A 89 16.50 2.44 1.53
C PRO A 89 15.82 3.11 0.32
N ARG A 90 15.32 2.35 -0.66
CA ARG A 90 14.64 2.85 -1.86
C ARG A 90 13.16 2.47 -1.89
N VAL A 91 12.48 2.69 -0.77
CA VAL A 91 11.05 2.43 -0.65
C VAL A 91 10.27 3.74 -0.55
N ILE A 92 9.16 3.78 -1.26
CA ILE A 92 8.13 4.80 -1.14
C ILE A 92 6.83 4.08 -0.80
N VAL A 93 6.15 4.50 0.26
CA VAL A 93 4.83 3.98 0.63
C VAL A 93 3.79 5.06 0.47
N THR A 94 2.66 4.73 -0.14
CA THR A 94 1.49 5.63 -0.22
C THR A 94 0.33 5.09 0.58
N ASN A 95 -0.43 5.98 1.19
CA ASN A 95 -1.66 5.65 1.89
C ASN A 95 -2.60 6.87 1.93
N SER A 96 -3.86 6.70 2.36
CA SER A 96 -4.81 7.79 2.50
C SER A 96 -5.92 7.49 3.49
N LEU A 97 -6.70 8.51 3.84
CA LEU A 97 -7.93 8.36 4.63
C LEU A 97 -9.10 7.73 3.85
N SER A 98 -8.96 7.56 2.54
CA SER A 98 -10.09 7.28 1.65
C SER A 98 -10.66 5.87 1.74
N LYS A 99 -9.84 4.86 2.05
CA LYS A 99 -10.24 3.43 2.01
C LYS A 99 -10.36 2.85 3.41
N SER A 100 -9.29 2.34 3.98
CA SER A 100 -9.32 1.64 5.28
C SER A 100 -9.88 2.49 6.43
N TYR A 101 -9.70 3.80 6.37
CA TYR A 101 -10.23 4.72 7.39
C TYR A 101 -11.67 5.18 7.12
N GLY A 102 -12.23 4.91 5.93
CA GLY A 102 -13.61 5.25 5.59
C GLY A 102 -13.92 6.76 5.52
N LEU A 103 -12.92 7.59 5.25
CA LEU A 103 -13.02 9.05 5.18
C LEU A 103 -12.68 9.61 3.78
N PRO A 104 -13.31 9.13 2.70
CA PRO A 104 -12.96 9.54 1.33
C PRO A 104 -13.24 11.02 1.06
N GLY A 105 -14.19 11.62 1.78
CA GLY A 105 -14.55 13.03 1.66
C GLY A 105 -13.47 14.01 2.13
N MET A 106 -12.51 13.56 2.94
CA MET A 106 -11.40 14.40 3.42
C MET A 106 -10.40 14.74 2.31
N ARG A 107 -10.37 13.98 1.21
CA ARG A 107 -9.45 14.19 0.08
C ARG A 107 -7.98 14.31 0.51
N LEU A 108 -7.55 13.52 1.50
CA LEU A 108 -6.19 13.53 2.05
C LEU A 108 -5.53 12.15 1.91
N GLY A 109 -4.31 12.16 1.41
CA GLY A 109 -3.38 11.04 1.40
C GLY A 109 -1.99 11.50 1.77
N TRP A 110 -1.11 10.56 1.98
CA TRP A 110 0.29 10.84 2.30
C TRP A 110 1.23 9.86 1.62
N MET A 111 2.48 10.26 1.57
CA MET A 111 3.58 9.46 1.10
C MET A 111 4.68 9.44 2.18
N VAL A 112 5.21 8.25 2.43
CA VAL A 112 6.39 8.05 3.27
C VAL A 112 7.55 7.70 2.34
N ALA A 113 8.62 8.47 2.43
CA ALA A 113 9.82 8.30 1.60
C ALA A 113 11.08 8.65 2.40
N PRO A 114 12.28 8.20 1.97
CA PRO A 114 13.54 8.64 2.56
C PRO A 114 13.67 10.17 2.52
N PRO A 115 14.37 10.81 3.50
CA PRO A 115 14.38 12.27 3.64
C PRO A 115 14.74 13.04 2.37
N GLN A 116 15.80 12.64 1.67
CA GLN A 116 16.22 13.30 0.44
C GLN A 116 15.17 13.22 -0.67
N THR A 117 14.56 12.04 -0.84
CA THR A 117 13.49 11.83 -1.82
C THR A 117 12.23 12.60 -1.44
N ARG A 118 11.87 12.65 -0.15
CA ARG A 118 10.77 13.46 0.36
C ARG A 118 10.97 14.94 -0.01
N ASP A 119 12.17 15.48 0.21
CA ASP A 119 12.47 16.88 -0.05
C ASP A 119 12.39 17.22 -1.56
N GLU A 120 12.85 16.29 -2.43
CA GLU A 120 12.66 16.42 -3.88
C GLU A 120 11.20 16.40 -4.31
N PHE A 121 10.37 15.56 -3.70
CA PHE A 121 8.94 15.53 -3.97
C PHE A 121 8.23 16.77 -3.45
N TRP A 122 8.62 17.26 -2.27
CA TRP A 122 8.08 18.48 -1.71
C TRP A 122 8.28 19.68 -2.63
N LEU A 123 9.48 19.85 -3.17
CA LEU A 123 9.77 20.92 -4.13
C LEU A 123 8.86 20.86 -5.39
N ARG A 124 8.41 19.68 -5.79
CA ARG A 124 7.51 19.52 -6.94
C ARG A 124 6.03 19.64 -6.55
N HIS A 125 5.71 19.35 -5.31
CA HIS A 125 4.35 19.45 -4.78
C HIS A 125 3.82 20.88 -4.84
N ASP A 126 4.67 21.88 -4.63
CA ASP A 126 4.35 23.30 -4.71
C ASP A 126 3.78 23.70 -6.09
N TYR A 127 4.15 22.98 -7.15
CA TYR A 127 3.62 23.20 -8.50
C TYR A 127 2.30 22.48 -8.78
N THR A 128 1.78 21.73 -7.83
CA THR A 128 0.52 20.96 -7.96
C THR A 128 -0.57 21.48 -7.01
N THR A 129 -0.41 21.27 -5.73
CA THR A 129 -1.43 21.56 -4.70
C THR A 129 -0.95 22.50 -3.61
N ILE A 130 0.34 22.80 -3.50
CA ILE A 130 0.99 23.63 -2.49
C ILE A 130 0.83 23.02 -1.08
N ALA A 131 -0.40 22.86 -0.60
CA ALA A 131 -0.72 22.28 0.69
C ALA A 131 -2.08 21.56 0.63
N PRO A 132 -2.29 20.54 1.47
CA PRO A 132 -3.61 19.94 1.65
C PRO A 132 -4.56 20.96 2.30
N ASN A 133 -5.87 20.67 2.22
CA ASN A 133 -6.85 21.47 2.94
C ASN A 133 -6.57 21.42 4.46
N ALA A 134 -6.45 22.58 5.10
CA ALA A 134 -6.05 22.69 6.51
C ALA A 134 -7.02 21.98 7.47
N LEU A 135 -8.34 21.99 7.16
CA LEU A 135 -9.33 21.27 7.97
C LEU A 135 -9.14 19.76 7.82
N ALA A 136 -8.88 19.28 6.60
CA ALA A 136 -8.62 17.85 6.36
C ALA A 136 -7.34 17.38 7.07
N ASP A 137 -6.30 18.20 7.08
CA ASP A 137 -5.04 17.92 7.76
C ASP A 137 -5.22 17.85 9.29
N LEU A 138 -5.95 18.81 9.87
CA LEU A 138 -6.30 18.80 11.29
C LEU A 138 -7.09 17.55 11.69
N VAL A 139 -8.12 17.20 10.91
CA VAL A 139 -8.93 15.99 11.14
C VAL A 139 -8.09 14.74 10.98
N ALA A 140 -7.23 14.66 9.95
CA ALA A 140 -6.35 13.53 9.74
C ALA A 140 -5.40 13.31 10.92
N THR A 141 -4.76 14.38 11.37
CA THR A 141 -3.84 14.34 12.52
C THR A 141 -4.56 13.83 13.77
N TRP A 142 -5.73 14.39 14.07
CA TRP A 142 -6.52 13.97 15.23
C TRP A 142 -6.98 12.51 15.14
N VAL A 143 -7.50 12.11 13.98
CA VAL A 143 -7.99 10.75 13.71
C VAL A 143 -6.87 9.71 13.82
N LEU A 144 -5.75 9.96 13.17
CA LEU A 144 -4.62 9.01 13.16
C LEU A 144 -3.98 8.88 14.53
N THR A 145 -3.97 9.96 15.32
CA THR A 145 -3.39 9.96 16.66
C THR A 145 -4.31 9.29 17.69
N HIS A 146 -5.63 9.54 17.63
CA HIS A 146 -6.53 9.19 18.73
C HIS A 146 -7.60 8.16 18.35
N HIS A 147 -7.94 8.01 17.05
CA HIS A 147 -9.08 7.22 16.60
C HIS A 147 -8.76 6.20 15.49
N ARG A 148 -7.49 5.91 15.27
CA ARG A 148 -7.06 4.95 14.23
C ARG A 148 -7.73 3.59 14.42
N ALA A 149 -7.60 3.00 15.59
CA ALA A 149 -8.12 1.65 15.87
C ALA A 149 -9.66 1.55 15.75
N PRO A 150 -10.46 2.46 16.33
CA PRO A 150 -11.91 2.47 16.14
C PRO A 150 -12.37 2.58 14.69
N LEU A 151 -11.70 3.41 13.87
CA LEU A 151 -12.06 3.55 12.45
C LEU A 151 -11.77 2.29 11.65
N LEU A 152 -10.62 1.66 11.87
CA LEU A 152 -10.28 0.40 11.22
C LEU A 152 -11.24 -0.73 11.66
N ALA A 153 -11.61 -0.78 12.95
CA ALA A 153 -12.59 -1.74 13.44
C ALA A 153 -13.96 -1.56 12.78
N ARG A 154 -14.45 -0.32 12.69
CA ARG A 154 -15.69 0.01 11.98
C ARG A 154 -15.65 -0.39 10.51
N ALA A 155 -14.56 -0.10 9.81
CA ALA A 155 -14.42 -0.47 8.41
C ALA A 155 -14.48 -1.99 8.22
N ARG A 156 -13.80 -2.76 9.07
CA ARG A 156 -13.82 -4.23 9.05
C ARG A 156 -15.21 -4.79 9.33
N GLU A 157 -15.91 -4.26 10.33
CA GLU A 157 -17.28 -4.70 10.67
C GLU A 157 -18.21 -4.54 9.46
N ILE A 158 -18.17 -3.41 8.76
CA ILE A 158 -18.95 -3.17 7.55
C ILE A 158 -18.57 -4.15 6.45
N LEU A 159 -17.28 -4.35 6.21
CA LEU A 159 -16.79 -5.22 5.16
C LEU A 159 -17.15 -6.69 5.41
N THR A 160 -16.93 -7.19 6.62
CA THR A 160 -17.24 -8.58 6.97
C THR A 160 -18.74 -8.85 6.98
N GLY A 161 -19.54 -7.91 7.48
CA GLY A 161 -21.00 -8.00 7.43
C GLY A 161 -21.54 -8.05 6.01
N ASN A 162 -21.06 -7.16 5.13
CA ASN A 162 -21.47 -7.15 3.73
C ASN A 162 -20.98 -8.40 2.97
N PHE A 163 -19.78 -8.87 3.25
CA PHE A 163 -19.23 -10.07 2.63
C PHE A 163 -20.06 -11.30 2.95
N ALA A 164 -20.53 -11.44 4.19
CA ALA A 164 -21.40 -12.54 4.59
C ALA A 164 -22.72 -12.58 3.79
N HIS A 165 -23.29 -11.41 3.47
CA HIS A 165 -24.50 -11.32 2.62
C HIS A 165 -24.27 -11.68 1.16
N VAL A 166 -23.09 -11.38 0.63
CA VAL A 166 -22.76 -11.64 -0.79
C VAL A 166 -22.34 -13.10 -1.00
N SER A 167 -21.86 -13.76 0.06
CA SER A 167 -21.32 -15.13 0.01
C SER A 167 -22.37 -16.20 0.36
N SER A 168 -23.58 -15.80 0.80
CA SER A 168 -24.73 -16.64 1.05
C SER A 168 -25.57 -16.85 -0.21
#